data_dd55a93ad479b6ca728d5ae9eabc053f
#
_entry.id   dd55a93ad479b6ca728d5ae9eabc053f
#
_cell.length_a   1.000
_cell.length_b   1.000
_cell.length_c   1.000
_cell.angle_alpha   90.00
_cell.angle_beta   90.00
_cell.angle_gamma   90.00
#
_symmetry.space_group_name_H-M   'P 1'
#
loop_
_entity.id
_entity.type
_entity.pdbx_description
1 polymer ?
#
loop_
_entity_poly.entity_id
_entity_poly.type
_entity_poly.pdbx_seq_one_letter_code
_entity_poly.pdbx_strand_id
1 'polypeptide(L)'
;YHLFPVGLDKLGIVVHPQSVIHSMVEFRDRSTLAQLGPSDMRVPIASCLAWPQRMETPLAPLDLAEIGSLSFFAPDEERFPATRLAREAIRAGGSAPAILNAANEIAVSAFLAGQMRFTRIAAVVEETLMRSNDAPRPAS
;
A
#
# COMPACT_ATOMS: atom_id res chain seq x y z
N TYR A 1 -1.49 -0.57 -9.36
CA TYR A 1 -2.51 -0.71 -10.40
C TYR A 1 -2.49 0.48 -11.36
N HIS A 2 -2.69 1.72 -10.88
CA HIS A 2 -2.75 2.90 -11.75
C HIS A 2 -1.42 3.28 -12.41
N LEU A 3 -0.29 2.97 -11.79
CA LEU A 3 1.04 3.31 -12.31
C LEU A 3 1.59 2.28 -13.30
N PHE A 4 1.12 1.04 -13.21
CA PHE A 4 1.62 -0.05 -14.04
C PHE A 4 0.44 -0.75 -14.74
N PRO A 5 0.58 -1.07 -16.05
CA PRO A 5 -0.47 -1.72 -16.82
C PRO A 5 -0.54 -3.22 -16.50
N VAL A 6 -0.75 -3.55 -15.22
CA VAL A 6 -0.86 -4.93 -14.72
C VAL A 6 -2.20 -5.14 -14.03
N GLY A 7 -2.78 -6.32 -14.17
CA GLY A 7 -4.02 -6.69 -13.49
C GLY A 7 -3.82 -6.86 -11.98
N LEU A 8 -4.92 -6.73 -11.22
CA LEU A 8 -4.92 -6.92 -9.76
C LEU A 8 -4.48 -8.32 -9.33
N ASP A 9 -4.69 -9.32 -10.19
CA ASP A 9 -4.25 -10.71 -10.02
C ASP A 9 -2.72 -10.87 -9.97
N LYS A 10 -1.98 -9.90 -10.52
CA LYS A 10 -0.52 -9.86 -10.53
C LYS A 10 0.08 -9.00 -9.41
N LEU A 11 -0.76 -8.40 -8.58
CA LEU A 11 -0.32 -7.59 -7.45
C LEU A 11 -0.40 -8.39 -6.15
N GLY A 12 0.75 -8.81 -5.64
CA GLY A 12 0.91 -9.43 -4.33
C GLY A 12 1.25 -8.42 -3.25
N ILE A 13 0.90 -8.74 -2.02
CA ILE A 13 1.31 -8.01 -0.82
C ILE A 13 1.84 -9.02 0.18
N VAL A 14 2.97 -8.72 0.77
CA VAL A 14 3.54 -9.45 1.91
C VAL A 14 3.81 -8.47 3.05
N VAL A 15 3.62 -8.92 4.27
CA VAL A 15 3.99 -8.17 5.48
C VAL A 15 5.41 -8.52 5.83
N HIS A 16 6.28 -7.52 5.92
CA HIS A 16 7.70 -7.66 6.20
C HIS A 16 8.12 -6.71 7.32
N PRO A 17 8.15 -7.18 8.60
CA PRO A 17 8.34 -6.32 9.77
C PRO A 17 9.66 -5.56 9.79
N GLN A 18 10.75 -6.15 9.26
CA GLN A 18 12.06 -5.51 9.24
C GLN A 18 12.13 -4.35 8.24
N SER A 19 11.16 -4.27 7.30
CA SER A 19 11.08 -3.19 6.32
C SER A 19 12.39 -2.93 5.56
N VAL A 20 13.12 -4.00 5.24
CA VAL A 20 14.37 -3.96 4.46
C VAL A 20 14.09 -4.16 2.98
N ILE A 21 13.15 -5.06 2.66
CA ILE A 21 12.67 -5.28 1.30
C ILE A 21 11.43 -4.40 1.07
N HIS A 22 11.48 -3.55 0.03
CA HIS A 22 10.43 -2.60 -0.27
C HIS A 22 9.58 -2.99 -1.48
N SER A 23 10.16 -3.72 -2.43
CA SER A 23 9.44 -4.23 -3.59
C SER A 23 10.07 -5.50 -4.12
N MET A 24 9.27 -6.34 -4.78
CA MET A 24 9.71 -7.56 -5.43
C MET A 24 9.02 -7.71 -6.79
N VAL A 25 9.72 -8.28 -7.75
CA VAL A 25 9.18 -8.65 -9.07
C VAL A 25 9.45 -10.12 -9.29
N GLU A 26 8.39 -10.91 -9.43
CA GLU A 26 8.48 -12.31 -9.86
C GLU A 26 8.40 -12.40 -11.38
N PHE A 27 9.34 -13.08 -11.99
CA PHE A 27 9.40 -13.32 -13.42
C PHE A 27 8.69 -14.63 -13.82
N ARG A 28 8.53 -14.85 -15.13
CA ARG A 28 7.86 -16.03 -15.66
C ARG A 28 8.60 -17.33 -15.35
N ASP A 29 9.91 -17.27 -15.20
CA ASP A 29 10.77 -18.39 -14.83
C ASP A 29 10.81 -18.67 -13.32
N ARG A 30 9.97 -17.96 -12.55
CA ARG A 30 9.86 -18.03 -11.08
C ARG A 30 11.03 -17.42 -10.32
N SER A 31 11.98 -16.85 -10.99
CA SER A 31 13.00 -16.03 -10.31
C SER A 31 12.34 -14.75 -9.74
N THR A 32 12.84 -14.29 -8.61
CA THR A 32 12.35 -13.07 -7.96
C THR A 32 13.48 -12.08 -7.76
N LEU A 33 13.28 -10.85 -8.22
CA LEU A 33 14.15 -9.72 -7.95
C LEU A 33 13.54 -8.90 -6.82
N ALA A 34 14.36 -8.58 -5.80
CA ALA A 34 13.95 -7.77 -4.66
C ALA A 34 14.78 -6.48 -4.60
N GLN A 35 14.12 -5.36 -4.36
CA GLN A 35 14.80 -4.11 -4.02
C GLN A 35 14.91 -4.02 -2.50
N LEU A 36 16.16 -3.97 -2.03
CA LEU A 36 16.51 -3.85 -0.61
C LEU A 36 17.18 -2.51 -0.35
N GLY A 37 17.02 -2.00 0.86
CA GLY A 37 17.67 -0.78 1.31
C GLY A 37 17.30 -0.42 2.74
N PRO A 38 17.99 0.57 3.33
CA PRO A 38 17.55 1.16 4.59
C PRO A 38 16.13 1.71 4.47
N SER A 39 15.35 1.60 5.56
CA SER A 39 13.99 2.15 5.61
C SER A 39 14.04 3.69 5.78
N ASP A 40 14.47 4.38 4.74
CA ASP A 40 14.65 5.83 4.73
C ASP A 40 14.24 6.42 3.38
N MET A 41 13.34 7.41 3.42
CA MET A 41 12.80 8.07 2.23
C MET A 41 13.84 8.85 1.42
N ARG A 42 15.01 9.16 2.00
CA ARG A 42 16.09 9.80 1.24
C ARG A 42 16.60 8.93 0.10
N VAL A 43 16.52 7.61 0.22
CA VAL A 43 16.94 6.67 -0.84
C VAL A 43 16.08 6.84 -2.11
N PRO A 44 14.74 6.68 -2.07
CA PRO A 44 13.93 6.83 -3.26
C PRO A 44 13.92 8.27 -3.78
N ILE A 45 13.96 9.28 -2.90
CA ILE A 45 14.04 10.70 -3.32
C ILE A 45 15.34 10.95 -4.09
N ALA A 46 16.49 10.54 -3.55
CA ALA A 46 17.78 10.67 -4.22
C ALA A 46 17.81 9.94 -5.57
N SER A 47 17.19 8.74 -5.63
CA SER A 47 17.07 7.98 -6.88
C SER A 47 16.24 8.70 -7.94
N CYS A 48 15.15 9.36 -7.56
CA CYS A 48 14.32 10.13 -8.48
C CYS A 48 15.03 11.40 -8.97
N LEU A 49 15.72 12.10 -8.08
CA LEU A 49 16.43 13.34 -8.43
C LEU A 49 17.65 13.11 -9.33
N ALA A 50 18.35 11.99 -9.14
CA ALA A 50 19.58 11.68 -9.89
C ALA A 50 19.34 10.82 -11.13
N TRP A 51 18.11 10.35 -11.36
CA TRP A 51 17.81 9.45 -12.49
C TRP A 51 18.38 9.96 -13.84
N PRO A 52 19.02 9.10 -14.66
CA PRO A 52 19.22 7.65 -14.49
C PRO A 52 20.42 7.27 -13.63
N GLN A 53 21.18 8.23 -13.14
CA GLN A 53 22.34 8.02 -12.28
C GLN A 53 21.94 7.68 -10.84
N ARG A 54 22.93 7.34 -10.02
CA ARG A 54 22.77 7.17 -8.58
C ARG A 54 23.61 8.23 -7.87
N MET A 55 23.04 8.92 -6.89
CA MET A 55 23.76 9.86 -6.05
C MET A 55 24.03 9.26 -4.68
N GLU A 56 25.10 9.71 -4.04
CA GLU A 56 25.42 9.32 -2.66
C GLU A 56 24.37 9.86 -1.68
N THR A 57 24.10 9.09 -0.64
CA THR A 57 23.25 9.48 0.47
C THR A 57 24.01 9.30 1.78
N PRO A 58 23.79 10.15 2.80
CA PRO A 58 24.47 10.03 4.09
C PRO A 58 23.86 8.92 4.97
N LEU A 59 23.71 7.73 4.39
CA LEU A 59 23.13 6.56 5.06
C LEU A 59 24.16 5.45 5.19
N ALA A 60 24.09 4.71 6.29
CA ALA A 60 24.89 3.51 6.44
C ALA A 60 24.50 2.45 5.39
N PRO A 61 25.44 1.71 4.83
CA PRO A 61 25.13 0.59 3.96
C PRO A 61 24.33 -0.48 4.71
N LEU A 62 23.53 -1.24 3.95
CA LEU A 62 22.78 -2.35 4.50
C LEU A 62 23.72 -3.53 4.75
N ASP A 63 23.85 -3.99 5.99
CA ASP A 63 24.58 -5.18 6.36
C ASP A 63 23.63 -6.37 6.54
N LEU A 64 23.56 -7.24 5.54
CA LEU A 64 22.70 -8.43 5.59
C LEU A 64 23.18 -9.49 6.57
N ALA A 65 24.47 -9.52 6.90
CA ALA A 65 25.02 -10.46 7.88
C ALA A 65 24.63 -10.03 9.30
N GLU A 66 24.62 -8.74 9.60
CA GLU A 66 24.13 -8.19 10.86
C GLU A 66 22.62 -8.42 11.02
N ILE A 67 21.83 -8.22 9.97
CA ILE A 67 20.38 -8.46 9.98
C ILE A 67 20.07 -9.96 10.20
N GLY A 68 20.84 -10.84 9.63
CA GLY A 68 20.81 -12.31 9.84
C GLY A 68 19.58 -12.99 9.24
N SER A 69 18.35 -12.51 9.50
CA SER A 69 17.12 -13.13 9.00
C SER A 69 16.05 -12.10 8.62
N LEU A 70 15.27 -12.45 7.61
CA LEU A 70 14.14 -11.66 7.14
C LEU A 70 12.86 -12.51 7.27
N SER A 71 11.80 -11.90 7.78
CA SER A 71 10.52 -12.58 8.02
C SER A 71 9.44 -12.05 7.08
N PHE A 72 8.58 -12.95 6.61
CA PHE A 72 7.48 -12.61 5.71
C PHE A 72 6.20 -13.28 6.19
N PHE A 73 5.09 -12.54 6.15
CA PHE A 73 3.77 -13.01 6.53
C PHE A 73 2.75 -12.66 5.47
N ALA A 74 1.72 -13.46 5.34
CA ALA A 74 0.55 -13.11 4.56
C ALA A 74 -0.21 -11.95 5.24
N PRO A 75 -0.82 -11.02 4.48
CA PRO A 75 -1.73 -10.04 5.05
C PRO A 75 -2.92 -10.72 5.75
N ASP A 76 -3.26 -10.26 6.94
CA ASP A 76 -4.49 -10.64 7.64
C ASP A 76 -5.59 -9.65 7.26
N GLU A 77 -6.37 -9.98 6.23
CA GLU A 77 -7.42 -9.12 5.70
C GLU A 77 -8.68 -9.08 6.58
N GLU A 78 -8.85 -10.01 7.52
CA GLU A 78 -9.91 -9.96 8.53
C GLU A 78 -9.61 -8.91 9.60
N ARG A 79 -8.39 -8.97 10.13
CA ARG A 79 -7.93 -8.05 11.16
C ARG A 79 -7.60 -6.65 10.61
N PHE A 80 -7.11 -6.58 9.36
CA PHE A 80 -6.71 -5.34 8.67
C PHE A 80 -7.36 -5.23 7.29
N PRO A 81 -8.67 -4.89 7.22
CA PRO A 81 -9.45 -4.99 5.99
C PRO A 81 -9.16 -3.91 4.94
N ALA A 82 -8.32 -2.92 5.22
CA ALA A 82 -8.08 -1.79 4.32
C ALA A 82 -7.60 -2.23 2.91
N THR A 83 -6.75 -3.26 2.83
CA THR A 83 -6.25 -3.79 1.54
C THR A 83 -7.37 -4.47 0.75
N ARG A 84 -8.21 -5.25 1.42
CA ARG A 84 -9.40 -5.87 0.81
C ARG A 84 -10.34 -4.81 0.26
N LEU A 85 -10.69 -3.81 1.07
CA LEU A 85 -11.55 -2.71 0.67
C LEU A 85 -11.01 -1.94 -0.54
N ALA A 86 -9.70 -1.69 -0.59
CA ALA A 86 -9.06 -1.06 -1.74
C ALA A 86 -9.19 -1.90 -3.02
N ARG A 87 -9.00 -3.23 -2.94
CA ARG A 87 -9.18 -4.15 -4.07
C ARG A 87 -10.64 -4.21 -4.53
N GLU A 88 -11.59 -4.23 -3.61
CA GLU A 88 -13.02 -4.20 -3.89
C GLU A 88 -13.43 -2.89 -4.58
N ALA A 89 -12.96 -1.74 -4.08
CA ALA A 89 -13.22 -0.44 -4.70
C ALA A 89 -12.68 -0.35 -6.15
N ILE A 90 -11.48 -0.88 -6.41
CA ILE A 90 -10.92 -0.93 -7.77
C ILE A 90 -11.76 -1.84 -8.67
N ARG A 91 -12.22 -3.00 -8.19
CA ARG A 91 -13.07 -3.92 -8.97
C ARG A 91 -14.44 -3.31 -9.27
N ALA A 92 -15.03 -2.60 -8.31
CA ALA A 92 -16.29 -1.88 -8.51
C ALA A 92 -16.16 -0.75 -9.54
N GLY A 93 -15.00 -0.11 -9.61
CA GLY A 93 -14.73 0.96 -10.55
C GLY A 93 -15.54 2.23 -10.30
N GLY A 94 -15.75 3.03 -11.36
CA GLY A 94 -16.51 4.28 -11.26
C GLY A 94 -15.99 5.21 -10.17
N SER A 95 -16.86 5.69 -9.29
CA SER A 95 -16.52 6.57 -8.19
C SER A 95 -16.00 5.86 -6.93
N ALA A 96 -16.05 4.54 -6.85
CA ALA A 96 -15.72 3.80 -5.63
C ALA A 96 -14.28 4.06 -5.12
N PRO A 97 -13.22 4.14 -5.95
CA PRO A 97 -11.88 4.51 -5.48
C PRO A 97 -11.81 5.92 -4.88
N ALA A 98 -12.52 6.90 -5.46
CA ALA A 98 -12.56 8.26 -4.94
C ALA A 98 -13.32 8.34 -3.61
N ILE A 99 -14.42 7.61 -3.48
CA ILE A 99 -15.21 7.50 -2.25
C ILE A 99 -14.37 6.86 -1.14
N LEU A 100 -13.65 5.76 -1.44
CA LEU A 100 -12.74 5.13 -0.50
C LEU A 100 -11.70 6.13 0.01
N ASN A 101 -11.07 6.88 -0.89
CA ASN A 101 -10.05 7.85 -0.51
C ASN A 101 -10.62 8.96 0.37
N ALA A 102 -11.74 9.56 -0.02
CA ALA A 102 -12.38 10.63 0.75
C ALA A 102 -12.82 10.14 2.15
N ALA A 103 -13.45 8.96 2.23
CA ALA A 103 -13.85 8.37 3.51
C ALA A 103 -12.63 8.11 4.42
N ASN A 104 -11.53 7.61 3.85
CA ASN A 104 -10.29 7.37 4.58
C ASN A 104 -9.67 8.68 5.10
N GLU A 105 -9.59 9.73 4.30
CA GLU A 105 -9.06 11.03 4.72
C GLU A 105 -9.84 11.62 5.89
N ILE A 106 -11.18 11.59 5.83
CA ILE A 106 -12.05 12.06 6.92
C ILE A 106 -11.86 11.22 8.19
N ALA A 107 -11.85 9.88 8.04
CA ALA A 107 -11.67 8.98 9.18
C ALA A 107 -10.28 9.12 9.83
N VAL A 108 -9.22 9.27 9.05
CA VAL A 108 -7.86 9.53 9.56
C VAL A 108 -7.78 10.87 10.28
N SER A 109 -8.38 11.92 9.72
CA SER A 109 -8.45 13.25 10.37
C SER A 109 -9.17 13.16 11.73
N ALA A 110 -10.30 12.47 11.80
CA ALA A 110 -11.04 12.27 13.05
C ALA A 110 -10.25 11.45 14.07
N PHE A 111 -9.51 10.43 13.63
CA PHE A 111 -8.60 9.67 14.49
C PHE A 111 -7.48 10.54 15.06
N LEU A 112 -6.82 11.33 14.23
CA LEU A 112 -5.74 12.24 14.67
C LEU A 112 -6.25 13.32 15.62
N ALA A 113 -7.49 13.74 15.49
CA ALA A 113 -8.18 14.65 16.42
C ALA A 113 -8.68 13.97 17.71
N GLY A 114 -8.42 12.67 17.91
CA GLY A 114 -8.85 11.91 19.08
C GLY A 114 -10.36 11.62 19.14
N GLN A 115 -11.10 11.84 18.05
CA GLN A 115 -12.57 11.68 17.98
C GLN A 115 -13.00 10.23 17.73
N MET A 116 -12.08 9.36 17.27
CA MET A 116 -12.35 7.95 17.04
C MET A 116 -11.14 7.07 17.30
N ARG A 117 -11.37 5.76 17.46
CA ARG A 117 -10.29 4.77 17.60
C ARG A 117 -9.72 4.39 16.23
N PHE A 118 -8.44 4.01 16.19
CA PHE A 118 -7.76 3.56 14.97
C PHE A 118 -8.53 2.47 14.22
N THR A 119 -9.04 1.47 14.92
CA THR A 119 -9.80 0.34 14.33
C THR A 119 -11.11 0.76 13.65
N ARG A 120 -11.64 1.95 13.94
CA ARG A 120 -12.86 2.48 13.31
C ARG A 120 -12.61 3.06 11.91
N ILE A 121 -11.36 3.38 11.55
CA ILE A 121 -11.05 3.95 10.23
C ILE A 121 -11.54 3.04 9.12
N ALA A 122 -11.14 1.78 9.12
CA ALA A 122 -11.55 0.83 8.09
C ALA A 122 -13.06 0.57 8.07
N ALA A 123 -13.71 0.52 9.25
CA ALA A 123 -15.14 0.34 9.34
C ALA A 123 -15.94 1.52 8.73
N VAL A 124 -15.50 2.76 8.95
CA VAL A 124 -16.10 3.95 8.34
C VAL A 124 -15.97 3.92 6.82
N VAL A 125 -14.80 3.52 6.31
CA VAL A 125 -14.59 3.39 4.87
C VAL A 125 -15.51 2.33 4.28
N GLU A 126 -15.61 1.16 4.91
CA GLU A 126 -16.48 0.07 4.47
C GLU A 126 -17.97 0.47 4.45
N GLU A 127 -18.47 1.06 5.54
CA GLU A 127 -19.83 1.57 5.64
C GLU A 127 -20.15 2.62 4.57
N THR A 128 -19.18 3.51 4.26
CA THR A 128 -19.35 4.55 3.25
C THR A 128 -19.41 3.95 1.85
N LEU A 129 -18.55 2.96 1.54
CA LEU A 129 -18.60 2.25 0.26
C LEU A 129 -19.92 1.51 0.07
N MET A 130 -20.42 0.81 1.09
CA MET A 130 -21.70 0.12 1.03
C MET A 130 -22.85 1.09 0.71
N ARG A 131 -22.96 2.19 1.45
CA ARG A 131 -24.00 3.21 1.24
C ARG A 131 -23.93 3.86 -0.15
N SER A 132 -22.74 4.04 -0.70
CA SER A 132 -22.57 4.63 -2.03
C SER A 132 -22.99 3.69 -3.16
N ASN A 133 -22.85 2.38 -2.96
CA ASN A 133 -23.29 1.37 -3.92
C ASN A 133 -24.82 1.25 -3.97
N ASP A 134 -25.51 1.53 -2.85
CA ASP A 134 -26.98 1.52 -2.74
C ASP A 134 -27.63 2.84 -3.23
N ALA A 135 -26.85 3.89 -3.44
CA ALA A 135 -27.37 5.16 -3.92
C ALA A 135 -27.77 5.06 -5.42
N PRO A 136 -28.97 5.53 -5.81
CA PRO A 136 -29.38 5.54 -7.20
C PRO A 136 -28.38 6.35 -8.03
N ARG A 137 -27.87 5.76 -9.11
CA ARG A 137 -27.01 6.48 -10.06
C ARG A 137 -27.80 7.62 -10.67
N PRO A 138 -27.27 8.86 -10.72
CA PRO A 138 -27.94 9.94 -11.44
C PRO A 138 -28.12 9.50 -12.90
N ALA A 139 -29.33 9.73 -13.42
CA ALA A 139 -29.64 9.47 -14.82
C ALA A 139 -28.66 10.27 -15.69
N SER A 140 -28.00 9.60 -16.61
CA SER A 140 -27.09 10.17 -17.62
C SER A 140 -27.87 10.94 -18.67
#